data_d1b20f88b875e04bb1acfd189053cbc8
#
_entry.id   d1b20f88b875e04bb1acfd189053cbc8
#
_cell.length_a   1.000
_cell.length_b   1.000
_cell.length_c   1.000
_cell.angle_alpha   90.00
_cell.angle_beta   90.00
_cell.angle_gamma   90.00
#
_symmetry.space_group_name_H-M   'P 1'
#
loop_
_entity.id
_entity.type
_entity.pdbx_description
1 polymer ?
#
loop_
_entity_poly.entity_id
_entity_poly.type
_entity_poly.pdbx_seq_one_letter_code
_entity_poly.pdbx_strand_id
1 'polypeptide(L)'
;MIEENDKKIDPVCGMYLDDFPDLKKISHNGRDYLFCGEGCAKRFELKPEKFLGQPIIKIRSLRKHFGMGESKTDVLRSVDLNIWPGDFVAIIGASGSGKSTLLNMIGLLDWPNSGKIFIKGRDTENFGGEERALLRTKTFGFVFQQYNLIPWLSVYDNIVLPMIFSGENVKLKDEQIKRSIEQVGLTSRVTHRPYELSGGEQQRVALLRALANDPEIIIGDEPTGNLDSKTGNEILKMLIELNQTQGKTLIIVTHDADIAEQAEEVIVLKDGQIMRDQRIHQKIYAE
;
A
#
# COMPACT_ATOMS: atom_id res chain seq x y z
N MET A 1 21.29 -19.27 -9.29
CA MET A 1 20.47 -18.72 -10.40
C MET A 1 19.47 -19.82 -10.71
N ILE A 2 18.26 -19.69 -10.17
CA ILE A 2 17.14 -20.54 -10.58
C ILE A 2 16.50 -19.75 -11.71
N GLU A 3 16.58 -20.32 -12.91
CA GLU A 3 15.91 -19.82 -14.10
C GLU A 3 14.42 -19.57 -13.75
N GLU A 4 13.96 -18.31 -13.83
CA GLU A 4 12.55 -18.01 -13.94
C GLU A 4 12.11 -18.70 -15.24
N ASN A 5 11.55 -19.88 -15.08
CA ASN A 5 10.99 -20.69 -16.14
C ASN A 5 10.08 -19.81 -17.01
N ASP A 6 10.13 -19.98 -18.33
CA ASP A 6 9.45 -19.36 -19.47
C ASP A 6 7.96 -18.96 -19.31
N LYS A 7 7.45 -18.72 -18.11
CA LYS A 7 6.11 -18.23 -17.86
C LYS A 7 6.02 -16.77 -18.27
N LYS A 8 5.18 -16.49 -19.25
CA LYS A 8 4.89 -15.12 -19.65
C LYS A 8 4.24 -14.35 -18.50
N ILE A 9 4.78 -13.19 -18.16
CA ILE A 9 4.31 -12.34 -17.06
C ILE A 9 3.84 -11.01 -17.65
N ASP A 10 2.68 -10.54 -17.22
CA ASP A 10 2.18 -9.20 -17.54
C ASP A 10 3.13 -8.14 -16.93
N PRO A 11 3.75 -7.27 -17.74
CA PRO A 11 4.71 -6.30 -17.24
C PRO A 11 4.10 -5.26 -16.31
N VAL A 12 2.80 -4.98 -16.42
CA VAL A 12 2.10 -3.97 -15.62
C VAL A 12 1.75 -4.51 -14.24
N CYS A 13 1.07 -5.65 -14.18
CA CYS A 13 0.52 -6.16 -12.93
C CYS A 13 1.31 -7.30 -12.30
N GLY A 14 2.20 -7.94 -13.06
CA GLY A 14 3.02 -9.03 -12.58
C GLY A 14 2.33 -10.39 -12.52
N MET A 15 1.11 -10.54 -13.00
CA MET A 15 0.39 -11.81 -13.03
C MET A 15 0.95 -12.73 -14.13
N TYR A 16 0.91 -14.03 -13.90
CA TYR A 16 1.21 -15.02 -14.92
C TYR A 16 0.11 -15.02 -15.99
N LEU A 17 0.51 -15.04 -17.25
CA LEU A 17 -0.41 -14.91 -18.39
C LEU A 17 -1.03 -16.24 -18.82
N ASP A 18 -0.53 -17.36 -18.35
CA ASP A 18 -1.03 -18.70 -18.67
C ASP A 18 -2.48 -18.93 -18.23
N ASP A 19 -2.94 -18.16 -17.24
CA ASP A 19 -4.29 -18.27 -16.67
C ASP A 19 -5.34 -17.40 -17.42
N PHE A 20 -4.92 -16.67 -18.48
CA PHE A 20 -5.80 -15.75 -19.22
C PHE A 20 -6.04 -16.20 -20.66
N PRO A 21 -7.32 -16.40 -21.08
CA PRO A 21 -7.64 -16.90 -22.42
C PRO A 21 -7.45 -15.82 -23.52
N ASP A 22 -7.66 -14.53 -23.18
CA ASP A 22 -7.67 -13.44 -24.16
C ASP A 22 -6.59 -12.39 -23.85
N LEU A 23 -5.35 -12.70 -24.24
CA LEU A 23 -4.24 -11.78 -24.02
C LEU A 23 -4.30 -10.59 -24.99
N LYS A 24 -4.00 -9.40 -24.48
CA LYS A 24 -3.77 -8.21 -25.30
C LYS A 24 -2.30 -8.10 -25.63
N LYS A 25 -1.99 -7.61 -26.83
CA LYS A 25 -0.62 -7.48 -27.34
C LYS A 25 -0.36 -6.04 -27.77
N ILE A 26 0.76 -5.48 -27.32
CA ILE A 26 1.25 -4.17 -27.73
C ILE A 26 2.70 -4.30 -28.14
N SER A 27 3.06 -3.69 -29.28
CA SER A 27 4.43 -3.58 -29.74
C SER A 27 5.02 -2.23 -29.32
N HIS A 28 6.12 -2.24 -28.56
CA HIS A 28 6.83 -1.04 -28.15
C HIS A 28 8.34 -1.23 -28.34
N ASN A 29 9.00 -0.26 -28.99
CA ASN A 29 10.43 -0.27 -29.31
C ASN A 29 10.89 -1.60 -29.98
N GLY A 30 10.08 -2.15 -30.90
CA GLY A 30 10.38 -3.37 -31.64
C GLY A 30 10.24 -4.67 -30.85
N ARG A 31 9.67 -4.61 -29.62
CA ARG A 31 9.34 -5.77 -28.80
C ARG A 31 7.83 -5.88 -28.57
N ASP A 32 7.35 -7.11 -28.55
CA ASP A 32 5.95 -7.42 -28.25
C ASP A 32 5.78 -7.73 -26.78
N TYR A 33 4.82 -7.03 -26.16
CA TYR A 33 4.42 -7.22 -24.77
C TYR A 33 3.01 -7.78 -24.71
N LEU A 34 2.78 -8.72 -23.79
CA LEU A 34 1.49 -9.37 -23.59
C LEU A 34 0.91 -8.94 -22.24
N PHE A 35 -0.40 -8.76 -22.21
CA PHE A 35 -1.14 -8.28 -21.03
C PHE A 35 -2.33 -9.17 -20.74
N CYS A 36 -2.65 -9.31 -19.45
CA CYS A 36 -3.79 -10.10 -18.97
C CYS A 36 -5.16 -9.52 -19.37
N GLY A 37 -5.18 -8.28 -19.84
CA GLY A 37 -6.41 -7.60 -20.25
C GLY A 37 -6.18 -6.17 -20.73
N GLU A 38 -7.29 -5.53 -21.11
CA GLU A 38 -7.27 -4.19 -21.73
C GLU A 38 -6.77 -3.11 -20.77
N GLY A 39 -7.11 -3.20 -19.46
CA GLY A 39 -6.65 -2.24 -18.45
C GLY A 39 -5.14 -2.17 -18.34
N CYS A 40 -4.43 -3.31 -18.27
CA CYS A 40 -2.97 -3.34 -18.26
C CYS A 40 -2.37 -2.84 -19.58
N ALA A 41 -2.97 -3.22 -20.71
CA ALA A 41 -2.54 -2.75 -22.03
C ALA A 41 -2.61 -1.21 -22.12
N LYS A 42 -3.74 -0.60 -21.79
CA LYS A 42 -3.93 0.86 -21.79
C LYS A 42 -2.95 1.59 -20.85
N ARG A 43 -2.75 1.08 -19.62
CA ARG A 43 -1.76 1.65 -18.69
C ARG A 43 -0.36 1.62 -19.29
N PHE A 44 0.01 0.53 -19.94
CA PHE A 44 1.30 0.40 -20.61
C PHE A 44 1.44 1.42 -21.76
N GLU A 45 0.43 1.56 -22.62
CA GLU A 45 0.44 2.54 -23.72
C GLU A 45 0.63 3.97 -23.24
N LEU A 46 -0.01 4.34 -22.10
CA LEU A 46 0.09 5.70 -21.54
C LEU A 46 1.48 6.00 -20.95
N LYS A 47 2.14 5.03 -20.32
CA LYS A 47 3.41 5.24 -19.61
C LYS A 47 4.33 4.00 -19.74
N PRO A 48 4.76 3.60 -20.95
CA PRO A 48 5.52 2.35 -21.14
C PRO A 48 6.82 2.32 -20.33
N GLU A 49 7.55 3.43 -20.24
CA GLU A 49 8.82 3.50 -19.52
C GLU A 49 8.68 3.20 -18.02
N LYS A 50 7.51 3.55 -17.41
CA LYS A 50 7.21 3.20 -16.02
C LYS A 50 7.22 1.68 -15.84
N PHE A 51 6.59 0.94 -16.73
CA PHE A 51 6.38 -0.51 -16.63
C PHE A 51 7.54 -1.35 -17.19
N LEU A 52 8.49 -0.71 -17.83
CA LEU A 52 9.77 -1.30 -18.24
C LEU A 52 10.86 -1.11 -17.18
N GLY A 53 10.59 -0.29 -16.18
CA GLY A 53 11.45 -0.07 -15.03
C GLY A 53 11.33 -1.19 -13.98
N GLN A 54 11.54 -0.81 -12.71
CA GLN A 54 11.47 -1.72 -11.58
C GLN A 54 10.25 -1.38 -10.70
N PRO A 55 9.34 -2.33 -10.42
CA PRO A 55 8.25 -2.10 -9.49
C PRO A 55 8.80 -1.81 -8.08
N ILE A 56 8.13 -0.91 -7.35
CA ILE A 56 8.50 -0.61 -5.96
C ILE A 56 8.18 -1.77 -5.03
N ILE A 57 7.09 -2.51 -5.34
CA ILE A 57 6.72 -3.77 -4.69
C ILE A 57 6.49 -4.82 -5.76
N LYS A 58 7.17 -5.97 -5.63
CA LYS A 58 6.96 -7.16 -6.48
C LYS A 58 6.65 -8.35 -5.58
N ILE A 59 5.52 -8.99 -5.79
CA ILE A 59 5.08 -10.18 -5.06
C ILE A 59 4.98 -11.33 -6.06
N ARG A 60 5.45 -12.53 -5.67
CA ARG A 60 5.42 -13.73 -6.49
C ARG A 60 4.97 -14.94 -5.68
N SER A 61 3.91 -15.57 -6.16
CA SER A 61 3.31 -16.82 -5.63
C SER A 61 3.11 -16.80 -4.12
N LEU A 62 2.72 -15.64 -3.57
CA LEU A 62 2.60 -15.41 -2.14
C LEU A 62 1.49 -16.25 -1.53
N ARG A 63 1.80 -16.99 -0.48
CA ARG A 63 0.84 -17.78 0.29
C ARG A 63 0.91 -17.46 1.76
N LYS A 64 -0.25 -17.38 2.41
CA LYS A 64 -0.37 -17.21 3.84
C LYS A 64 -1.48 -18.08 4.38
N HIS A 65 -1.17 -18.85 5.43
CA HIS A 65 -2.15 -19.57 6.23
C HIS A 65 -1.91 -19.32 7.72
N PHE A 66 -2.95 -19.49 8.51
CA PHE A 66 -2.91 -19.47 9.96
C PHE A 66 -3.35 -20.83 10.50
N GLY A 67 -3.00 -21.12 11.75
CA GLY A 67 -3.28 -22.40 12.38
C GLY A 67 -2.33 -23.53 11.95
N MET A 68 -2.52 -24.72 12.53
CA MET A 68 -1.75 -25.94 12.26
C MET A 68 -2.69 -27.15 12.13
N GLY A 69 -2.25 -28.17 11.38
CA GLY A 69 -3.02 -29.41 11.22
C GLY A 69 -4.41 -29.16 10.64
N GLU A 70 -5.43 -29.76 11.25
CA GLU A 70 -6.82 -29.69 10.80
C GLU A 70 -7.44 -28.27 10.93
N SER A 71 -6.88 -27.41 11.78
CA SER A 71 -7.34 -26.03 11.96
C SER A 71 -6.66 -25.03 11.00
N LYS A 72 -5.90 -25.51 10.01
CA LYS A 72 -5.24 -24.67 9.01
C LYS A 72 -6.25 -23.94 8.14
N THR A 73 -6.15 -22.60 8.09
CA THR A 73 -6.97 -21.75 7.22
C THR A 73 -6.06 -21.02 6.23
N ASP A 74 -6.22 -21.32 4.93
CA ASP A 74 -5.50 -20.64 3.85
C ASP A 74 -6.16 -19.28 3.59
N VAL A 75 -5.42 -18.20 3.84
CA VAL A 75 -5.91 -16.82 3.72
C VAL A 75 -5.42 -16.16 2.43
N LEU A 76 -4.18 -16.42 2.00
CA LEU A 76 -3.68 -16.00 0.70
C LEU A 76 -3.23 -17.22 -0.11
N ARG A 77 -3.67 -17.28 -1.37
CA ARG A 77 -3.53 -18.45 -2.24
C ARG A 77 -2.83 -18.10 -3.54
N SER A 78 -1.49 -18.03 -3.50
CA SER A 78 -0.66 -17.74 -4.68
C SER A 78 -0.94 -16.36 -5.30
N VAL A 79 -0.71 -15.30 -4.51
CA VAL A 79 -0.87 -13.93 -4.99
C VAL A 79 0.36 -13.47 -5.75
N ASP A 80 0.15 -12.95 -6.96
CA ASP A 80 1.15 -12.29 -7.81
C ASP A 80 0.74 -10.84 -8.03
N LEU A 81 1.67 -9.89 -7.81
CA LEU A 81 1.36 -8.47 -7.86
C LEU A 81 2.60 -7.64 -8.12
N ASN A 82 2.49 -6.63 -8.97
CA ASN A 82 3.43 -5.51 -9.05
C ASN A 82 2.71 -4.23 -8.64
N ILE A 83 3.38 -3.38 -7.85
CA ILE A 83 2.97 -2.00 -7.59
C ILE A 83 4.14 -1.11 -8.02
N TRP A 84 3.83 -0.03 -8.71
CA TRP A 84 4.82 0.84 -9.32
C TRP A 84 4.99 2.14 -8.52
N PRO A 85 6.16 2.78 -8.59
CA PRO A 85 6.35 4.07 -7.91
C PRO A 85 5.28 5.07 -8.32
N GLY A 86 4.71 5.76 -7.31
CA GLY A 86 3.66 6.77 -7.51
C GLY A 86 2.27 6.22 -7.86
N ASP A 87 2.06 4.89 -7.86
CA ASP A 87 0.71 4.35 -8.03
C ASP A 87 -0.21 4.72 -6.86
N PHE A 88 -1.48 5.00 -7.15
CA PHE A 88 -2.56 4.92 -6.18
C PHE A 88 -3.34 3.62 -6.42
N VAL A 89 -3.21 2.69 -5.49
CA VAL A 89 -3.82 1.34 -5.55
C VAL A 89 -4.89 1.20 -4.47
N ALA A 90 -6.11 0.82 -4.86
CA ALA A 90 -7.16 0.41 -3.94
C ALA A 90 -7.28 -1.12 -3.93
N ILE A 91 -7.29 -1.73 -2.74
CA ILE A 91 -7.54 -3.17 -2.54
C ILE A 91 -8.93 -3.33 -1.95
N ILE A 92 -9.84 -3.93 -2.71
CA ILE A 92 -11.23 -4.16 -2.30
C ILE A 92 -11.55 -5.64 -2.23
N GLY A 93 -12.66 -5.99 -1.57
CA GLY A 93 -13.15 -7.37 -1.44
C GLY A 93 -14.01 -7.55 -0.20
N ALA A 94 -14.71 -8.67 -0.13
CA ALA A 94 -15.55 -9.00 1.02
C ALA A 94 -14.76 -9.09 2.34
N SER A 95 -15.44 -8.99 3.48
CA SER A 95 -14.83 -9.28 4.78
C SER A 95 -14.28 -10.71 4.77
N GLY A 96 -13.10 -10.92 5.34
CA GLY A 96 -12.43 -12.23 5.36
C GLY A 96 -11.76 -12.64 4.05
N SER A 97 -11.77 -11.84 2.98
CA SER A 97 -11.10 -12.17 1.71
C SER A 97 -9.57 -12.17 1.77
N GLY A 98 -8.96 -11.66 2.87
CA GLY A 98 -7.51 -11.62 3.07
C GLY A 98 -6.86 -10.25 2.85
N LYS A 99 -7.63 -9.16 2.69
CA LYS A 99 -7.12 -7.80 2.40
C LYS A 99 -6.09 -7.31 3.43
N SER A 100 -6.45 -7.27 4.71
CA SER A 100 -5.53 -6.83 5.78
C SER A 100 -4.33 -7.77 5.90
N THR A 101 -4.50 -9.07 5.61
CA THR A 101 -3.38 -10.02 5.56
C THR A 101 -2.43 -9.68 4.41
N LEU A 102 -2.95 -9.40 3.21
CA LEU A 102 -2.13 -8.98 2.07
C LEU A 102 -1.40 -7.66 2.39
N LEU A 103 -2.11 -6.71 3.01
CA LEU A 103 -1.52 -5.43 3.43
C LEU A 103 -0.37 -5.63 4.44
N ASN A 104 -0.56 -6.54 5.41
CA ASN A 104 0.48 -6.89 6.39
C ASN A 104 1.71 -7.54 5.73
N MET A 105 1.50 -8.36 4.69
CA MET A 105 2.61 -8.91 3.90
C MET A 105 3.36 -7.82 3.15
N ILE A 106 2.63 -6.95 2.44
CA ILE A 106 3.18 -5.81 1.70
C ILE A 106 3.99 -4.91 2.64
N GLY A 107 3.41 -4.57 3.79
CA GLY A 107 4.02 -3.69 4.80
C GLY A 107 5.10 -4.35 5.66
N LEU A 108 5.47 -5.60 5.40
CA LEU A 108 6.46 -6.37 6.19
C LEU A 108 6.11 -6.47 7.68
N LEU A 109 4.82 -6.46 8.02
CA LEU A 109 4.32 -6.63 9.39
C LEU A 109 4.20 -8.10 9.79
N ASP A 110 4.09 -9.00 8.81
CA ASP A 110 4.03 -10.44 9.04
C ASP A 110 4.89 -11.17 7.98
N TRP A 111 5.05 -12.48 8.13
CA TRP A 111 5.86 -13.34 7.27
C TRP A 111 4.97 -14.22 6.38
N PRO A 112 5.30 -14.36 5.08
CA PRO A 112 4.62 -15.34 4.25
C PRO A 112 5.00 -16.77 4.67
N ASN A 113 4.12 -17.74 4.37
CA ASN A 113 4.46 -19.16 4.52
C ASN A 113 5.23 -19.68 3.29
N SER A 114 4.99 -19.09 2.11
CA SER A 114 5.77 -19.32 0.89
C SER A 114 5.55 -18.19 -0.12
N GLY A 115 6.36 -18.17 -1.17
CA GLY A 115 6.40 -17.08 -2.13
C GLY A 115 7.36 -15.97 -1.71
N LYS A 116 7.50 -14.96 -2.55
CA LYS A 116 8.53 -13.93 -2.39
C LYS A 116 7.93 -12.53 -2.43
N ILE A 117 8.50 -11.64 -1.62
CA ILE A 117 8.20 -10.21 -1.61
C ILE A 117 9.51 -9.46 -1.87
N PHE A 118 9.49 -8.63 -2.89
CA PHE A 118 10.60 -7.73 -3.20
C PHE A 118 10.16 -6.30 -2.95
N ILE A 119 10.94 -5.55 -2.19
CA ILE A 119 10.75 -4.12 -1.95
C ILE A 119 11.94 -3.39 -2.58
N LYS A 120 11.66 -2.51 -3.54
CA LYS A 120 12.71 -1.78 -4.29
C LYS A 120 13.78 -2.75 -4.86
N GLY A 121 13.32 -3.90 -5.39
CA GLY A 121 14.16 -4.97 -5.95
C GLY A 121 14.90 -5.84 -4.94
N ARG A 122 14.84 -5.55 -3.64
CA ARG A 122 15.48 -6.36 -2.61
C ARG A 122 14.55 -7.49 -2.18
N ASP A 123 14.99 -8.74 -2.32
CA ASP A 123 14.29 -9.91 -1.79
C ASP A 123 14.27 -9.86 -0.26
N THR A 124 13.07 -9.89 0.34
CA THR A 124 12.91 -9.77 1.79
C THR A 124 12.91 -11.11 2.52
N GLU A 125 13.07 -12.23 1.82
CA GLU A 125 12.98 -13.59 2.38
C GLU A 125 14.04 -13.83 3.47
N ASN A 126 15.25 -13.37 3.24
CA ASN A 126 16.40 -13.61 4.13
C ASN A 126 16.66 -12.47 5.11
N PHE A 127 15.79 -11.46 5.18
CA PHE A 127 15.98 -10.36 6.13
C PHE A 127 15.73 -10.81 7.56
N GLY A 128 16.65 -10.50 8.45
CA GLY A 128 16.43 -10.61 9.90
C GLY A 128 15.37 -9.61 10.39
N GLY A 129 14.91 -9.81 11.62
CA GLY A 129 13.88 -8.94 12.21
C GLY A 129 14.27 -7.46 12.23
N GLU A 130 15.52 -7.14 12.57
CA GLU A 130 16.05 -5.77 12.57
C GLU A 130 16.08 -5.14 11.17
N GLU A 131 16.55 -5.90 10.17
CA GLU A 131 16.64 -5.41 8.80
C GLU A 131 15.24 -5.13 8.22
N ARG A 132 14.27 -6.02 8.49
CA ARG A 132 12.86 -5.81 8.13
C ARG A 132 12.28 -4.58 8.83
N ALA A 133 12.53 -4.42 10.14
CA ALA A 133 12.06 -3.28 10.91
C ALA A 133 12.63 -1.97 10.35
N LEU A 134 13.92 -1.92 10.05
CA LEU A 134 14.57 -0.75 9.48
C LEU A 134 14.04 -0.43 8.09
N LEU A 135 13.90 -1.44 7.21
CA LEU A 135 13.33 -1.26 5.88
C LEU A 135 11.90 -0.74 5.98
N ARG A 136 11.07 -1.34 6.86
CA ARG A 136 9.70 -0.90 7.12
C ARG A 136 9.64 0.55 7.57
N THR A 137 10.42 0.92 8.57
CA THR A 137 10.42 2.28 9.15
C THR A 137 10.85 3.36 8.15
N LYS A 138 11.74 3.03 7.21
CA LYS A 138 12.24 3.97 6.20
C LYS A 138 11.38 4.03 4.94
N THR A 139 10.66 2.96 4.62
CA THR A 139 9.98 2.84 3.32
C THR A 139 8.48 3.05 3.44
N PHE A 140 7.88 2.69 4.57
CA PHE A 140 6.43 2.66 4.74
C PHE A 140 5.94 3.63 5.80
N GLY A 141 4.82 4.32 5.50
CA GLY A 141 3.98 5.01 6.46
C GLY A 141 2.65 4.27 6.60
N PHE A 142 2.21 3.99 7.83
CA PHE A 142 0.98 3.24 8.10
C PHE A 142 -0.11 4.13 8.68
N VAL A 143 -1.30 4.06 8.09
CA VAL A 143 -2.52 4.71 8.55
C VAL A 143 -3.59 3.63 8.77
N PHE A 144 -3.99 3.41 10.02
CA PHE A 144 -4.93 2.36 10.41
C PHE A 144 -6.31 2.94 10.74
N GLN A 145 -7.34 2.11 10.60
CA GLN A 145 -8.71 2.45 10.96
C GLN A 145 -8.85 2.81 12.45
N GLN A 146 -8.13 2.13 13.35
CA GLN A 146 -8.15 2.36 14.79
C GLN A 146 -7.06 3.32 15.26
N TYR A 147 -6.49 4.13 14.35
CA TYR A 147 -5.42 5.11 14.61
C TYR A 147 -4.13 4.50 15.16
N ASN A 148 -4.19 3.50 16.03
CA ASN A 148 -3.08 2.80 16.69
C ASN A 148 -2.06 3.77 17.34
N LEU A 149 -2.58 4.86 17.95
CA LEU A 149 -1.77 5.78 18.73
C LEU A 149 -1.40 5.15 20.07
N ILE A 150 -0.23 5.48 20.58
CA ILE A 150 0.21 5.04 21.89
C ILE A 150 -0.48 5.92 22.95
N PRO A 151 -1.35 5.34 23.83
CA PRO A 151 -2.28 6.13 24.63
C PRO A 151 -1.63 7.04 25.67
N TRP A 152 -0.44 6.68 26.16
CA TRP A 152 0.30 7.44 27.18
C TRP A 152 1.28 8.46 26.60
N LEU A 153 1.50 8.49 25.29
CA LEU A 153 2.31 9.46 24.61
C LEU A 153 1.47 10.68 24.18
N SER A 154 2.10 11.85 24.15
CA SER A 154 1.48 13.06 23.61
C SER A 154 1.30 12.95 22.07
N VAL A 155 0.57 13.91 21.49
CA VAL A 155 0.47 14.09 20.02
C VAL A 155 1.88 14.19 19.42
N TYR A 156 2.73 15.07 19.96
CA TYR A 156 4.10 15.24 19.49
C TYR A 156 4.90 13.94 19.55
N ASP A 157 4.87 13.26 20.72
CA ASP A 157 5.64 12.03 20.91
C ASP A 157 5.16 10.88 20.01
N ASN A 158 3.85 10.77 19.75
CA ASN A 158 3.32 9.81 18.78
C ASN A 158 3.85 10.07 17.37
N ILE A 159 3.91 11.36 16.95
CA ILE A 159 4.39 11.75 15.62
C ILE A 159 5.88 11.44 15.44
N VAL A 160 6.71 11.76 16.43
CA VAL A 160 8.16 11.61 16.31
C VAL A 160 8.67 10.17 16.56
N LEU A 161 7.83 9.31 17.08
CA LEU A 161 8.22 7.95 17.47
C LEU A 161 8.91 7.15 16.34
N PRO A 162 8.41 7.14 15.08
CA PRO A 162 9.09 6.45 13.98
C PRO A 162 10.50 7.02 13.70
N MET A 163 10.70 8.32 13.90
CA MET A 163 12.00 8.96 13.71
C MET A 163 13.02 8.48 14.75
N ILE A 164 12.57 8.30 15.99
CA ILE A 164 13.42 7.75 17.06
C ILE A 164 13.86 6.32 16.71
N PHE A 165 12.94 5.48 16.23
CA PHE A 165 13.25 4.11 15.82
C PHE A 165 14.14 4.01 14.58
N SER A 166 14.09 5.00 13.69
CA SER A 166 14.99 5.05 12.53
C SER A 166 16.38 5.63 12.85
N GLY A 167 16.60 6.09 14.08
CA GLY A 167 17.84 6.74 14.50
C GLY A 167 17.98 8.19 14.01
N GLU A 168 16.88 8.80 13.56
CA GLU A 168 16.87 10.20 13.10
C GLU A 168 17.04 11.18 14.28
N ASN A 169 17.73 12.29 14.05
CA ASN A 169 17.83 13.35 15.05
C ASN A 169 16.59 14.25 15.01
N VAL A 170 15.61 13.93 15.87
CA VAL A 170 14.33 14.65 15.97
C VAL A 170 14.53 16.16 16.17
N LYS A 171 15.57 16.59 16.93
CA LYS A 171 15.82 18.01 17.19
C LYS A 171 16.11 18.80 15.91
N LEU A 172 16.75 18.17 14.92
CA LEU A 172 17.03 18.83 13.63
C LEU A 172 15.78 19.03 12.77
N LYS A 173 14.73 18.26 13.02
CA LYS A 173 13.46 18.30 12.28
C LYS A 173 12.30 18.93 13.08
N ASP A 174 12.56 19.43 14.30
CA ASP A 174 11.53 19.93 15.20
C ASP A 174 10.65 21.02 14.58
N GLU A 175 11.26 21.98 13.90
CA GLU A 175 10.54 23.06 13.20
C GLU A 175 9.66 22.53 12.04
N GLN A 176 10.14 21.52 11.31
CA GLN A 176 9.36 20.88 10.25
C GLN A 176 8.15 20.13 10.85
N ILE A 177 8.35 19.41 11.94
CA ILE A 177 7.30 18.69 12.65
C ILE A 177 6.23 19.65 13.16
N LYS A 178 6.63 20.76 13.78
CA LYS A 178 5.71 21.80 14.27
C LYS A 178 4.88 22.41 13.13
N ARG A 179 5.50 22.70 11.97
CA ARG A 179 4.78 23.19 10.78
C ARG A 179 3.75 22.15 10.28
N SER A 180 4.13 20.87 10.24
CA SER A 180 3.20 19.82 9.84
C SER A 180 2.01 19.70 10.81
N ILE A 181 2.25 19.84 12.11
CA ILE A 181 1.19 19.86 13.14
C ILE A 181 0.26 21.07 12.94
N GLU A 182 0.82 22.24 12.63
CA GLU A 182 0.05 23.45 12.32
C GLU A 182 -0.81 23.29 11.08
N GLN A 183 -0.25 22.75 10.00
CA GLN A 183 -0.96 22.50 8.73
C GLN A 183 -2.21 21.62 8.89
N VAL A 184 -2.21 20.70 9.83
CA VAL A 184 -3.37 19.86 10.13
C VAL A 184 -4.24 20.37 11.28
N GLY A 185 -3.98 21.59 11.76
CA GLY A 185 -4.78 22.27 12.80
C GLY A 185 -4.66 21.69 14.21
N LEU A 186 -3.50 21.10 14.55
CA LEU A 186 -3.26 20.45 15.85
C LEU A 186 -2.33 21.23 16.78
N THR A 187 -2.01 22.50 16.50
CA THR A 187 -1.09 23.30 17.30
C THR A 187 -1.48 23.38 18.78
N SER A 188 -2.78 23.55 19.09
CA SER A 188 -3.27 23.60 20.47
C SER A 188 -3.34 22.23 21.15
N ARG A 189 -3.07 21.15 20.42
CA ARG A 189 -3.18 19.75 20.86
C ARG A 189 -1.82 19.05 21.07
N VAL A 190 -0.72 19.73 20.82
CA VAL A 190 0.65 19.15 20.80
C VAL A 190 0.98 18.30 22.02
N THR A 191 0.56 18.74 23.21
CA THR A 191 0.79 18.05 24.49
C THR A 191 -0.35 17.11 24.91
N HIS A 192 -1.48 17.12 24.19
CA HIS A 192 -2.62 16.25 24.50
C HIS A 192 -2.29 14.79 24.22
N ARG A 193 -2.99 13.90 24.92
CA ARG A 193 -2.94 12.45 24.71
C ARG A 193 -4.10 11.98 23.83
N PRO A 194 -4.01 10.81 23.20
CA PRO A 194 -5.04 10.31 22.29
C PRO A 194 -6.47 10.35 22.82
N TYR A 195 -6.68 10.01 24.09
CA TYR A 195 -8.01 10.01 24.72
C TYR A 195 -8.62 11.42 24.92
N GLU A 196 -7.84 12.48 24.74
CA GLU A 196 -8.28 13.87 24.79
C GLU A 196 -8.64 14.44 23.41
N LEU A 197 -8.52 13.62 22.34
CA LEU A 197 -8.71 14.00 20.96
C LEU A 197 -9.96 13.38 20.37
N SER A 198 -10.63 14.11 19.48
CA SER A 198 -11.65 13.55 18.60
C SER A 198 -11.06 12.51 17.64
N GLY A 199 -11.90 11.64 17.04
CA GLY A 199 -11.47 10.63 16.08
C GLY A 199 -10.72 11.24 14.89
N GLY A 200 -11.20 12.36 14.34
CA GLY A 200 -10.53 13.07 13.24
C GLY A 200 -9.17 13.68 13.65
N GLU A 201 -9.06 14.20 14.89
CA GLU A 201 -7.77 14.67 15.40
C GLU A 201 -6.78 13.51 15.57
N GLN A 202 -7.25 12.36 16.11
CA GLN A 202 -6.42 11.14 16.23
C GLN A 202 -5.93 10.64 14.86
N GLN A 203 -6.80 10.66 13.84
CA GLN A 203 -6.43 10.24 12.49
C GLN A 203 -5.41 11.19 11.85
N ARG A 204 -5.53 12.50 12.06
CA ARG A 204 -4.51 13.45 11.62
C ARG A 204 -3.17 13.23 12.32
N VAL A 205 -3.16 12.90 13.62
CA VAL A 205 -1.92 12.49 14.31
C VAL A 205 -1.35 11.22 13.71
N ALA A 206 -2.18 10.19 13.44
CA ALA A 206 -1.74 8.96 12.81
C ALA A 206 -1.17 9.18 11.41
N LEU A 207 -1.76 10.09 10.62
CA LEU A 207 -1.24 10.50 9.32
C LEU A 207 0.13 11.19 9.44
N LEU A 208 0.28 12.17 10.34
CA LEU A 208 1.58 12.82 10.56
C LEU A 208 2.65 11.83 11.05
N ARG A 209 2.29 10.90 11.92
CA ARG A 209 3.18 9.81 12.34
C ARG A 209 3.61 8.94 11.16
N ALA A 210 2.68 8.60 10.28
CA ALA A 210 2.99 7.82 9.09
C ALA A 210 3.99 8.54 8.17
N LEU A 211 3.93 9.86 8.10
CA LEU A 211 4.77 10.71 7.25
C LEU A 211 6.11 11.12 7.90
N ALA A 212 6.33 10.84 9.18
CA ALA A 212 7.44 11.37 9.97
C ALA A 212 8.83 11.07 9.37
N ASN A 213 9.01 9.89 8.76
CA ASN A 213 10.25 9.47 8.11
C ASN A 213 10.26 9.71 6.59
N ASP A 214 9.34 10.51 6.07
CA ASP A 214 9.21 10.80 4.63
C ASP A 214 9.15 9.52 3.77
N PRO A 215 8.22 8.57 4.04
CA PRO A 215 8.18 7.29 3.38
C PRO A 215 7.84 7.42 1.88
N GLU A 216 8.33 6.47 1.07
CA GLU A 216 7.97 6.39 -0.35
C GLU A 216 6.59 5.74 -0.57
N ILE A 217 6.14 4.91 0.39
CA ILE A 217 4.90 4.15 0.32
C ILE A 217 4.04 4.46 1.53
N ILE A 218 2.78 4.83 1.30
CA ILE A 218 1.76 5.02 2.33
C ILE A 218 0.77 3.87 2.23
N ILE A 219 0.54 3.19 3.35
CA ILE A 219 -0.39 2.07 3.46
C ILE A 219 -1.55 2.48 4.37
N GLY A 220 -2.78 2.41 3.85
CA GLY A 220 -4.01 2.65 4.59
C GLY A 220 -4.85 1.39 4.74
N ASP A 221 -5.14 0.96 5.97
CA ASP A 221 -6.13 -0.09 6.24
C ASP A 221 -7.41 0.58 6.73
N GLU A 222 -8.38 0.77 5.85
CA GLU A 222 -9.63 1.50 6.06
C GLU A 222 -9.41 2.86 6.76
N PRO A 223 -8.59 3.77 6.20
CA PRO A 223 -8.09 4.95 6.92
C PRO A 223 -9.17 5.96 7.30
N THR A 224 -10.39 5.82 6.77
CA THR A 224 -11.54 6.70 7.03
C THR A 224 -12.71 5.99 7.70
N GLY A 225 -12.60 4.66 7.92
CA GLY A 225 -13.72 3.81 8.34
C GLY A 225 -14.37 4.14 9.71
N ASN A 226 -13.66 4.85 10.60
CA ASN A 226 -14.16 5.26 11.91
C ASN A 226 -14.47 6.77 11.99
N LEU A 227 -14.54 7.46 10.85
CA LEU A 227 -14.76 8.91 10.79
C LEU A 227 -16.12 9.23 10.20
N ASP A 228 -16.65 10.39 10.55
CA ASP A 228 -17.76 10.97 9.82
C ASP A 228 -17.33 11.31 8.37
N SER A 229 -18.30 11.36 7.45
CA SER A 229 -18.04 11.53 6.01
C SER A 229 -17.23 12.80 5.69
N LYS A 230 -17.44 13.91 6.41
CA LYS A 230 -16.71 15.15 6.17
C LYS A 230 -15.24 15.00 6.56
N THR A 231 -14.97 14.51 7.76
CA THR A 231 -13.61 14.29 8.26
C THR A 231 -12.90 13.21 7.44
N GLY A 232 -13.61 12.13 7.07
CA GLY A 232 -13.09 11.08 6.21
C GLY A 232 -12.62 11.62 4.84
N ASN A 233 -13.43 12.47 4.21
CA ASN A 233 -13.06 13.12 2.94
C ASN A 233 -11.86 14.05 3.08
N GLU A 234 -11.71 14.76 4.21
CA GLU A 234 -10.52 15.60 4.45
C GLU A 234 -9.25 14.74 4.53
N ILE A 235 -9.27 13.63 5.26
CA ILE A 235 -8.12 12.71 5.36
C ILE A 235 -7.80 12.07 4.01
N LEU A 236 -8.81 11.60 3.27
CA LEU A 236 -8.63 11.04 1.95
C LEU A 236 -7.97 12.04 0.99
N LYS A 237 -8.45 13.28 1.01
CA LYS A 237 -7.91 14.36 0.19
C LYS A 237 -6.43 14.62 0.48
N MET A 238 -6.03 14.62 1.76
CA MET A 238 -4.63 14.73 2.17
C MET A 238 -3.78 13.57 1.61
N LEU A 239 -4.28 12.33 1.69
CA LEU A 239 -3.58 11.16 1.16
C LEU A 239 -3.40 11.23 -0.37
N ILE A 240 -4.44 11.62 -1.10
CA ILE A 240 -4.41 11.78 -2.56
C ILE A 240 -3.47 12.92 -2.96
N GLU A 241 -3.49 14.03 -2.23
CA GLU A 241 -2.57 15.14 -2.48
C GLU A 241 -1.11 14.72 -2.34
N LEU A 242 -0.77 13.90 -1.33
CA LEU A 242 0.58 13.33 -1.16
C LEU A 242 0.98 12.45 -2.36
N ASN A 243 0.05 11.68 -2.90
CA ASN A 243 0.29 10.89 -4.11
C ASN A 243 0.51 11.80 -5.33
N GLN A 244 -0.39 12.72 -5.60
CA GLN A 244 -0.39 13.55 -6.81
C GLN A 244 0.74 14.59 -6.84
N THR A 245 1.04 15.23 -5.69
CA THR A 245 2.00 16.35 -5.64
C THR A 245 3.40 15.92 -5.25
N GLN A 246 3.54 14.85 -4.45
CA GLN A 246 4.83 14.36 -3.96
C GLN A 246 5.25 13.02 -4.56
N GLY A 247 4.42 12.41 -5.43
CA GLY A 247 4.70 11.14 -6.07
C GLY A 247 4.77 9.95 -5.12
N LYS A 248 4.18 10.05 -3.91
CA LYS A 248 4.13 8.93 -2.96
C LYS A 248 3.28 7.80 -3.53
N THR A 249 3.73 6.57 -3.36
CA THR A 249 2.91 5.40 -3.69
C THR A 249 1.85 5.22 -2.59
N LEU A 250 0.58 5.12 -2.97
CA LEU A 250 -0.54 5.01 -2.04
C LEU A 250 -1.24 3.66 -2.22
N ILE A 251 -1.35 2.89 -1.13
CA ILE A 251 -2.05 1.59 -1.13
C ILE A 251 -3.13 1.64 -0.06
N ILE A 252 -4.40 1.59 -0.46
CA ILE A 252 -5.53 1.66 0.48
C ILE A 252 -6.36 0.39 0.39
N VAL A 253 -6.54 -0.28 1.53
CA VAL A 253 -7.61 -1.28 1.70
C VAL A 253 -8.87 -0.54 2.07
N THR A 254 -9.96 -0.77 1.34
CA THR A 254 -11.24 -0.12 1.60
C THR A 254 -12.41 -0.97 1.10
N HIS A 255 -13.58 -0.73 1.69
CA HIS A 255 -14.88 -1.16 1.15
C HIS A 255 -15.67 0.02 0.57
N ASP A 256 -15.12 1.23 0.62
CA ASP A 256 -15.72 2.45 0.10
C ASP A 256 -15.46 2.55 -1.42
N ALA A 257 -16.56 2.61 -2.19
CA ALA A 257 -16.52 2.71 -3.63
C ALA A 257 -15.93 4.05 -4.11
N ASP A 258 -16.20 5.14 -3.40
CA ASP A 258 -15.71 6.48 -3.76
C ASP A 258 -14.18 6.57 -3.67
N ILE A 259 -13.58 5.83 -2.73
CA ILE A 259 -12.12 5.72 -2.63
C ILE A 259 -11.57 4.87 -3.78
N ALA A 260 -12.23 3.75 -4.07
CA ALA A 260 -11.82 2.87 -5.15
C ALA A 260 -11.88 3.54 -6.53
N GLU A 261 -12.91 4.39 -6.76
CA GLU A 261 -13.06 5.15 -8.02
C GLU A 261 -11.96 6.20 -8.24
N GLN A 262 -11.30 6.68 -7.19
CA GLN A 262 -10.19 7.63 -7.28
C GLN A 262 -8.83 6.96 -7.48
N ALA A 263 -8.74 5.63 -7.33
CA ALA A 263 -7.50 4.90 -7.48
C ALA A 263 -7.14 4.66 -8.96
N GLU A 264 -5.84 4.75 -9.29
CA GLU A 264 -5.33 4.40 -10.62
C GLU A 264 -5.44 2.89 -10.90
N GLU A 265 -5.40 2.07 -9.87
CA GLU A 265 -5.56 0.62 -9.97
C GLU A 265 -6.46 0.10 -8.83
N VAL A 266 -7.44 -0.74 -9.20
CA VAL A 266 -8.30 -1.44 -8.24
C VAL A 266 -7.99 -2.92 -8.28
N ILE A 267 -7.57 -3.47 -7.14
CA ILE A 267 -7.30 -4.89 -6.93
C ILE A 267 -8.47 -5.50 -6.19
N VAL A 268 -9.16 -6.44 -6.82
CA VAL A 268 -10.23 -7.19 -6.17
C VAL A 268 -9.67 -8.46 -5.57
N LEU A 269 -9.72 -8.59 -4.23
CA LEU A 269 -9.31 -9.79 -3.53
C LEU A 269 -10.53 -10.63 -3.15
N LYS A 270 -10.59 -11.86 -3.64
CA LYS A 270 -11.64 -12.83 -3.34
C LYS A 270 -11.02 -14.18 -2.94
N ASP A 271 -11.44 -14.72 -1.82
CA ASP A 271 -11.00 -16.04 -1.32
C ASP A 271 -9.48 -16.23 -1.32
N GLY A 272 -8.74 -15.17 -1.00
CA GLY A 272 -7.27 -15.16 -0.94
C GLY A 272 -6.57 -15.08 -2.30
N GLN A 273 -7.28 -14.78 -3.38
CA GLN A 273 -6.74 -14.62 -4.73
C GLN A 273 -7.09 -13.25 -5.30
N ILE A 274 -6.20 -12.70 -6.13
CA ILE A 274 -6.48 -11.46 -6.86
C ILE A 274 -7.37 -11.81 -8.05
N MET A 275 -8.55 -11.19 -8.05
CA MET A 275 -9.49 -11.22 -9.17
C MET A 275 -9.46 -9.85 -9.84
N ARG A 276 -9.38 -9.81 -11.16
CA ARG A 276 -9.50 -8.54 -11.89
C ARG A 276 -10.88 -8.45 -12.50
N ASP A 277 -11.65 -7.45 -12.08
CA ASP A 277 -12.88 -7.08 -12.78
C ASP A 277 -12.52 -6.06 -13.87
N GLN A 278 -12.54 -6.51 -15.13
CA GLN A 278 -12.29 -5.66 -16.30
C GLN A 278 -13.25 -4.46 -16.38
N ARG A 279 -14.44 -4.55 -15.75
CA ARG A 279 -15.45 -3.48 -15.77
C ARG A 279 -15.08 -2.28 -14.90
N ILE A 280 -14.30 -2.48 -13.82
CA ILE A 280 -13.84 -1.37 -12.97
C ILE A 280 -12.76 -0.58 -13.72
N HIS A 281 -11.86 -1.26 -14.43
CA HIS A 281 -10.86 -0.60 -15.28
C HIS A 281 -11.44 0.19 -16.48
N GLN A 282 -12.58 -0.24 -17.02
CA GLN A 282 -13.22 0.48 -18.15
C GLN A 282 -13.85 1.82 -17.74
N LYS A 283 -14.34 1.97 -16.49
CA LYS A 283 -14.91 3.22 -15.99
C LYS A 283 -13.87 4.32 -15.76
N ILE A 284 -12.68 3.95 -15.28
CA ILE A 284 -11.61 4.91 -14.92
C ILE A 284 -10.90 5.49 -16.17
N TYR A 285 -10.93 4.78 -17.30
CA TYR A 285 -10.26 5.20 -18.54
C TYR A 285 -11.23 5.48 -19.70
N ALA A 286 -12.53 5.68 -19.44
CA ALA A 286 -13.54 5.99 -20.45
C ALA A 286 -13.83 7.50 -20.57
N GLU A 287 -13.10 8.35 -19.86
CA GLU A 287 -12.99 9.79 -20.01
C GLU A 287 -11.55 10.10 -20.49
#